data_53c562101c9f9278ec68e782b9c2ed9f
#
_entry.id   53c562101c9f9278ec68e782b9c2ed9f
#
_cell.length_a   1.000
_cell.length_b   1.000
_cell.length_c   1.000
_cell.angle_alpha   90.00
_cell.angle_beta   90.00
_cell.angle_gamma   90.00
#
_symmetry.space_group_name_H-M   'P 1'
#
loop_
_entity.id
_entity.type
_entity.pdbx_description
1 polymer ?
#
loop_
_entity_poly.entity_id
_entity_poly.type
_entity_poly.pdbx_seq_one_letter_code
_entity_poly.pdbx_strand_id
1 'polypeptide(L)'
;MAETDGENDSKQTLTGLAARLGRLPADKRRAALEVSAALAGVSLRVSREFVAEVPKAAKILSADDLRAWGEMGRRLAMGNAGSGAKFFTDGVEPLKGLPENVRPLVFQICTRQLVLSSSISLETFGLIPALAKQINDDELLHDVLQLALDIANRSAKHSSEFLQKTPPVADALNAFGENKREVASGAIKLASVFASRTGGMTADLWANLPKALDGLSASSAIRLANSGVEFLDHGGSVTLHFVAAGSEVLRTAKYVFEEWCGVLQKIAKHGNAVLIAFLRATPKFFKQISTHKISGIKSEEARVAAIRRVLDLTGVIAEKDAESALAAFRSSTAALRKVTLEQFEEWIETGLREMADESTKARRSYFALETRQSHEHLSDTRTGLPLEKVQTILRIYIEGLTGKEVEIGPLTAIPQESRIGDGKTIYLPATIAEFDDEDKDFRLYKVLAAHGAGQIEFGTFDKDTLELKAAFTSLAELYEASADEKDMFSLAGYLEDVQKAERALSDTE
;
A
#
# COMPACT_ATOMS: atom_id res chain seq x y z
N MET A 1 21.44 57.56 -39.00
CA MET A 1 21.66 56.36 -39.85
C MET A 1 21.32 55.04 -39.15
N ALA A 2 20.87 55.04 -37.88
CA ALA A 2 20.51 53.80 -37.16
C ALA A 2 19.02 53.42 -37.20
N GLU A 3 18.13 54.34 -37.61
CA GLU A 3 16.66 54.05 -37.64
C GLU A 3 16.19 53.40 -38.96
N THR A 4 16.94 53.49 -40.04
CA THR A 4 16.57 52.91 -41.33
C THR A 4 16.86 51.43 -41.47
N ASP A 5 17.83 50.89 -40.74
CA ASP A 5 18.16 49.45 -40.77
C ASP A 5 17.13 48.60 -40.05
N GLY A 6 16.52 49.09 -38.97
CA GLY A 6 15.49 48.37 -38.22
C GLY A 6 14.16 48.25 -38.97
N GLU A 7 13.77 49.24 -39.75
CA GLU A 7 12.51 49.23 -40.52
C GLU A 7 12.62 48.34 -41.79
N ASN A 8 13.79 48.24 -42.37
CA ASN A 8 14.04 47.42 -43.56
C ASN A 8 14.15 45.93 -43.19
N ASP A 9 14.72 45.62 -42.01
CA ASP A 9 14.81 44.24 -41.49
C ASP A 9 13.41 43.73 -41.09
N SER A 10 12.55 44.59 -40.50
CA SER A 10 11.18 44.22 -40.18
C SER A 10 10.29 43.95 -41.39
N LYS A 11 10.44 44.72 -42.49
CA LYS A 11 9.71 44.51 -43.75
C LYS A 11 10.18 43.26 -44.49
N GLN A 12 11.49 42.99 -44.56
CA GLN A 12 12.02 41.74 -45.12
C GLN A 12 11.56 40.50 -44.32
N THR A 13 11.53 40.58 -43.02
CA THR A 13 11.05 39.50 -42.15
C THR A 13 9.58 39.18 -42.38
N LEU A 14 8.69 40.18 -42.49
CA LEU A 14 7.25 40.00 -42.76
C LEU A 14 7.00 39.40 -44.16
N THR A 15 7.69 39.90 -45.20
CA THR A 15 7.57 39.35 -46.57
C THR A 15 8.10 37.92 -46.64
N GLY A 16 9.19 37.61 -45.96
CA GLY A 16 9.74 36.27 -45.88
C GLY A 16 8.83 35.29 -45.14
N LEU A 17 8.18 35.73 -44.07
CA LEU A 17 7.20 34.92 -43.35
C LEU A 17 5.93 34.65 -44.18
N ALA A 18 5.40 35.67 -44.85
CA ALA A 18 4.25 35.52 -45.75
C ALA A 18 4.56 34.52 -46.90
N ALA A 19 5.76 34.60 -47.50
CA ALA A 19 6.20 33.68 -48.55
C ALA A 19 6.32 32.23 -48.04
N ARG A 20 6.75 32.03 -46.79
CA ARG A 20 6.82 30.70 -46.15
C ARG A 20 5.43 30.10 -45.93
N LEU A 21 4.46 30.88 -45.46
CA LEU A 21 3.07 30.44 -45.32
C LEU A 21 2.43 30.10 -46.65
N GLY A 22 2.78 30.83 -47.75
CA GLY A 22 2.29 30.53 -49.08
C GLY A 22 2.67 29.16 -49.65
N ARG A 23 3.72 28.53 -49.12
CA ARG A 23 4.18 27.18 -49.50
C ARG A 23 3.46 26.04 -48.77
N LEU A 24 2.62 26.35 -47.79
CA LEU A 24 1.87 25.33 -47.02
C LEU A 24 0.66 24.83 -47.82
N PRO A 25 0.21 23.59 -47.57
CA PRO A 25 -1.10 23.09 -48.01
C PRO A 25 -2.21 24.06 -47.63
N ALA A 26 -3.28 24.11 -48.43
CA ALA A 26 -4.33 25.12 -48.30
C ALA A 26 -5.04 25.08 -46.93
N ASP A 27 -5.28 23.90 -46.38
CA ASP A 27 -5.90 23.64 -45.08
C ASP A 27 -5.00 24.16 -43.94
N LYS A 28 -3.71 23.80 -43.95
CA LYS A 28 -2.72 24.22 -42.93
C LYS A 28 -2.45 25.73 -43.02
N ARG A 29 -2.42 26.27 -44.23
CA ARG A 29 -2.26 27.73 -44.45
C ARG A 29 -3.45 28.50 -43.88
N ARG A 30 -4.69 28.02 -44.11
CA ARG A 30 -5.89 28.64 -43.53
C ARG A 30 -5.84 28.60 -42.01
N ALA A 31 -5.55 27.44 -41.41
CA ALA A 31 -5.38 27.30 -39.96
C ALA A 31 -4.31 28.27 -39.41
N ALA A 32 -3.15 28.37 -40.05
CA ALA A 32 -2.09 29.28 -39.63
C ALA A 32 -2.50 30.76 -39.69
N LEU A 33 -3.26 31.17 -40.70
CA LEU A 33 -3.76 32.55 -40.82
C LEU A 33 -4.84 32.85 -39.73
N GLU A 34 -5.77 31.95 -39.52
CA GLU A 34 -6.78 32.05 -38.44
C GLU A 34 -6.13 32.24 -37.07
N VAL A 35 -5.17 31.36 -36.75
CA VAL A 35 -4.42 31.43 -35.48
C VAL A 35 -3.58 32.70 -35.37
N SER A 36 -2.87 33.07 -36.44
CA SER A 36 -2.05 34.28 -36.44
C SER A 36 -2.87 35.53 -36.19
N ALA A 37 -4.08 35.62 -36.78
CA ALA A 37 -4.99 36.74 -36.56
C ALA A 37 -5.47 36.77 -35.07
N ALA A 38 -5.84 35.62 -34.53
CA ALA A 38 -6.27 35.52 -33.12
C ALA A 38 -5.13 35.89 -32.15
N LEU A 39 -3.90 35.46 -32.43
CA LEU A 39 -2.71 35.80 -31.63
C LEU A 39 -2.34 37.27 -31.73
N ALA A 40 -2.48 37.92 -32.92
CA ALA A 40 -2.22 39.32 -33.11
C ALA A 40 -3.15 40.21 -32.23
N GLY A 41 -4.38 39.75 -31.98
CA GLY A 41 -5.29 40.40 -31.03
C GLY A 41 -4.84 40.37 -29.58
N VAL A 42 -3.92 39.47 -29.22
CA VAL A 42 -3.33 39.38 -27.89
C VAL A 42 -1.94 40.03 -27.86
N SER A 43 -1.06 39.70 -28.81
CA SER A 43 0.29 40.22 -28.89
C SER A 43 0.88 39.98 -30.29
N LEU A 44 1.30 41.06 -30.96
CA LEU A 44 1.96 40.99 -32.25
C LEU A 44 3.28 40.22 -32.20
N ARG A 45 4.02 40.32 -31.10
CA ARG A 45 5.24 39.53 -30.87
C ARG A 45 4.96 38.03 -30.89
N VAL A 46 3.95 37.59 -30.15
CA VAL A 46 3.57 36.18 -30.06
C VAL A 46 3.10 35.66 -31.42
N SER A 47 2.31 36.44 -32.16
CA SER A 47 1.89 36.10 -33.52
C SER A 47 3.08 35.93 -34.47
N ARG A 48 4.11 36.78 -34.38
CA ARG A 48 5.33 36.66 -35.18
C ARG A 48 6.09 35.36 -34.89
N GLU A 49 6.31 35.04 -33.62
CA GLU A 49 6.98 33.80 -33.23
C GLU A 49 6.19 32.55 -33.70
N PHE A 50 4.88 32.56 -33.58
CA PHE A 50 4.03 31.50 -34.14
C PHE A 50 4.24 31.34 -35.63
N VAL A 51 4.10 32.42 -36.43
CA VAL A 51 4.25 32.38 -37.89
C VAL A 51 5.64 31.95 -38.30
N ALA A 52 6.69 32.30 -37.55
CA ALA A 52 8.07 31.89 -37.81
C ALA A 52 8.24 30.36 -37.69
N GLU A 53 7.57 29.74 -36.74
CA GLU A 53 7.70 28.30 -36.44
C GLU A 53 6.67 27.42 -37.19
N VAL A 54 5.57 28.00 -37.73
CA VAL A 54 4.54 27.26 -38.49
C VAL A 54 5.12 26.37 -39.59
N PRO A 55 6.11 26.80 -40.42
CA PRO A 55 6.65 25.93 -41.49
C PRO A 55 7.30 24.66 -41.01
N LYS A 56 7.85 24.67 -39.75
CA LYS A 56 8.40 23.49 -39.11
C LYS A 56 7.26 22.67 -38.49
N ALA A 57 6.38 23.33 -37.75
CA ALA A 57 5.24 22.70 -37.06
C ALA A 57 4.29 22.00 -38.07
N ALA A 58 4.03 22.58 -39.22
CA ALA A 58 3.18 22.02 -40.27
C ALA A 58 3.70 20.71 -40.89
N LYS A 59 4.98 20.37 -40.69
CA LYS A 59 5.50 19.04 -41.07
C LYS A 59 5.10 17.94 -40.12
N ILE A 60 4.75 18.31 -38.89
CA ILE A 60 4.43 17.40 -37.80
C ILE A 60 2.91 17.39 -37.54
N LEU A 61 2.32 18.60 -37.49
CA LEU A 61 0.93 18.81 -37.07
C LEU A 61 -0.04 18.81 -38.25
N SER A 62 -1.24 18.30 -38.04
CA SER A 62 -2.41 18.49 -38.90
C SER A 62 -2.89 19.96 -38.86
N ALA A 63 -3.87 20.32 -39.68
CA ALA A 63 -4.47 21.66 -39.62
C ALA A 63 -5.19 21.91 -38.32
N ASP A 64 -5.84 20.89 -37.76
CA ASP A 64 -6.55 20.98 -36.48
C ASP A 64 -5.58 21.01 -35.29
N ASP A 65 -4.48 20.25 -35.35
CA ASP A 65 -3.42 20.33 -34.36
C ASP A 65 -2.73 21.70 -34.36
N LEU A 66 -2.57 22.33 -35.53
CA LEU A 66 -2.05 23.70 -35.63
C LEU A 66 -2.97 24.70 -34.92
N ARG A 67 -4.30 24.53 -35.06
CA ARG A 67 -5.28 25.37 -34.35
C ARG A 67 -5.17 25.15 -32.86
N ALA A 68 -5.09 23.88 -32.42
CA ALA A 68 -4.97 23.51 -30.99
C ALA A 68 -3.67 24.05 -30.38
N TRP A 69 -2.55 23.92 -31.07
CA TRP A 69 -1.26 24.49 -30.68
C TRP A 69 -1.31 26.01 -30.58
N GLY A 70 -1.94 26.66 -31.58
CA GLY A 70 -2.15 28.12 -31.56
C GLY A 70 -3.03 28.58 -30.40
N GLU A 71 -4.12 27.86 -30.11
CA GLU A 71 -5.02 28.18 -29.01
C GLU A 71 -4.34 28.03 -27.63
N MET A 72 -3.52 26.97 -27.46
CA MET A 72 -2.72 26.81 -26.28
C MET A 72 -1.74 27.95 -26.07
N GLY A 73 -1.00 28.32 -27.12
CA GLY A 73 -0.09 29.47 -27.09
C GLY A 73 -0.80 30.81 -26.87
N ARG A 74 -2.01 30.99 -27.42
CA ARG A 74 -2.84 32.17 -27.22
C ARG A 74 -3.24 32.30 -25.72
N ARG A 75 -3.67 31.22 -25.09
CA ARG A 75 -4.02 31.23 -23.66
C ARG A 75 -2.80 31.49 -22.78
N LEU A 76 -1.66 30.91 -23.10
CA LEU A 76 -0.39 31.23 -22.42
C LEU A 76 -0.05 32.72 -22.55
N ALA A 77 -0.21 33.29 -23.76
CA ALA A 77 0.07 34.69 -24.02
C ALA A 77 -0.87 35.66 -23.31
N MET A 78 -2.13 35.27 -23.09
CA MET A 78 -3.09 36.07 -22.31
C MET A 78 -2.64 36.22 -20.85
N GLY A 79 -1.99 35.20 -20.29
CA GLY A 79 -1.38 35.29 -18.95
C GLY A 79 -0.04 36.02 -18.97
N ASN A 80 0.83 35.71 -19.94
CA ASN A 80 2.15 36.32 -20.11
C ASN A 80 2.61 36.16 -21.59
N ALA A 81 2.73 37.31 -22.27
CA ALA A 81 3.16 37.32 -23.67
C ALA A 81 4.55 36.69 -23.90
N GLY A 82 5.48 36.81 -22.94
CA GLY A 82 6.79 36.17 -22.97
C GLY A 82 6.69 34.63 -22.96
N SER A 83 5.81 34.07 -22.11
CA SER A 83 5.57 32.65 -22.05
C SER A 83 4.93 32.11 -23.32
N GLY A 84 3.97 32.82 -23.90
CA GLY A 84 3.37 32.47 -25.19
C GLY A 84 4.38 32.48 -26.33
N ALA A 85 5.24 33.52 -26.40
CA ALA A 85 6.30 33.61 -27.40
C ALA A 85 7.29 32.45 -27.25
N LYS A 86 7.76 32.17 -26.02
CA LYS A 86 8.68 31.08 -25.73
C LYS A 86 8.10 29.73 -26.14
N PHE A 87 6.83 29.48 -25.83
CA PHE A 87 6.13 28.23 -26.17
C PHE A 87 6.20 27.96 -27.70
N PHE A 88 6.03 28.99 -28.53
CA PHE A 88 6.16 28.83 -29.98
C PHE A 88 7.61 28.65 -30.40
N THR A 89 8.55 29.39 -29.83
CA THR A 89 9.99 29.26 -30.12
C THR A 89 10.54 27.90 -29.71
N ASP A 90 10.10 27.34 -28.57
CA ASP A 90 10.44 25.97 -28.13
C ASP A 90 9.88 24.93 -29.12
N GLY A 91 8.82 25.26 -29.84
CA GLY A 91 8.29 24.49 -30.98
C GLY A 91 7.57 23.22 -30.62
N VAL A 92 7.32 22.41 -31.64
CA VAL A 92 6.57 21.13 -31.50
C VAL A 92 7.44 19.91 -31.82
N GLU A 93 8.74 20.06 -31.92
CA GLU A 93 9.65 18.94 -32.22
C GLU A 93 9.48 17.75 -31.25
N PRO A 94 9.20 17.98 -29.97
CA PRO A 94 8.90 16.89 -29.04
C PRO A 94 7.71 16.02 -29.47
N LEU A 95 6.72 16.56 -30.17
CA LEU A 95 5.52 15.83 -30.62
C LEU A 95 5.74 15.00 -31.89
N LYS A 96 6.91 15.12 -32.55
CA LYS A 96 7.20 14.45 -33.83
C LYS A 96 7.11 12.92 -33.70
N GLY A 97 7.51 12.37 -32.58
CA GLY A 97 7.45 10.92 -32.29
C GLY A 97 6.10 10.41 -31.81
N LEU A 98 5.10 11.29 -31.61
CA LEU A 98 3.78 10.90 -31.16
C LEU A 98 2.86 10.50 -32.31
N PRO A 99 2.02 9.47 -32.14
CA PRO A 99 0.96 9.10 -33.08
C PRO A 99 0.02 10.28 -33.37
N GLU A 100 -0.56 10.31 -34.57
CA GLU A 100 -1.44 11.41 -34.97
C GLU A 100 -2.70 11.52 -34.12
N ASN A 101 -3.26 10.39 -33.72
CA ASN A 101 -4.45 10.32 -32.85
C ASN A 101 -4.19 10.76 -31.41
N VAL A 102 -2.94 10.80 -30.96
CA VAL A 102 -2.53 11.20 -29.61
C VAL A 102 -2.31 12.70 -29.46
N ARG A 103 -1.83 13.38 -30.52
CA ARG A 103 -1.50 14.81 -30.48
C ARG A 103 -2.68 15.71 -30.06
N PRO A 104 -3.92 15.50 -30.56
CA PRO A 104 -5.08 16.27 -30.09
C PRO A 104 -5.31 16.13 -28.59
N LEU A 105 -5.12 14.93 -28.01
CA LEU A 105 -5.28 14.68 -26.57
C LEU A 105 -4.28 15.49 -25.75
N VAL A 106 -3.02 15.58 -26.22
CA VAL A 106 -1.97 16.38 -25.55
C VAL A 106 -2.43 17.84 -25.41
N PHE A 107 -2.86 18.46 -26.54
CA PHE A 107 -3.32 19.85 -26.51
C PHE A 107 -4.57 20.06 -25.67
N GLN A 108 -5.53 19.11 -25.70
CA GLN A 108 -6.74 19.19 -24.89
C GLN A 108 -6.43 19.12 -23.41
N ILE A 109 -5.60 18.16 -22.95
CA ILE A 109 -5.17 18.03 -21.57
C ILE A 109 -4.44 19.29 -21.11
N CYS A 110 -3.42 19.74 -21.87
CA CYS A 110 -2.64 20.91 -21.52
C CYS A 110 -3.50 22.17 -21.46
N THR A 111 -4.44 22.34 -22.40
CA THR A 111 -5.38 23.47 -22.42
C THR A 111 -6.30 23.47 -21.19
N ARG A 112 -6.75 22.31 -20.71
CA ARG A 112 -7.51 22.20 -19.45
C ARG A 112 -6.65 22.57 -18.24
N GLN A 113 -5.40 22.14 -18.23
CA GLN A 113 -4.46 22.42 -17.12
C GLN A 113 -4.03 23.90 -17.06
N LEU A 114 -4.07 24.63 -18.16
CA LEU A 114 -3.80 26.08 -18.18
C LEU A 114 -4.72 26.88 -17.28
N VAL A 115 -5.93 26.38 -16.98
CA VAL A 115 -6.86 27.01 -16.02
C VAL A 115 -6.25 27.03 -14.63
N LEU A 116 -5.40 26.08 -14.30
CA LEU A 116 -4.75 25.96 -13.00
C LEU A 116 -3.42 26.73 -12.96
N SER A 117 -2.52 26.42 -13.89
CA SER A 117 -1.20 27.03 -13.97
C SER A 117 -0.56 26.79 -15.35
N SER A 118 0.11 27.81 -15.86
CA SER A 118 0.91 27.67 -17.09
C SER A 118 2.11 26.74 -16.91
N SER A 119 2.75 26.72 -15.72
CA SER A 119 3.89 25.82 -15.47
C SER A 119 3.46 24.37 -15.48
N ILE A 120 2.36 24.01 -14.81
CA ILE A 120 1.81 22.64 -14.79
C ILE A 120 1.48 22.16 -16.22
N SER A 121 0.85 23.02 -17.02
CA SER A 121 0.53 22.70 -18.42
C SER A 121 1.77 22.45 -19.27
N LEU A 122 2.79 23.29 -19.12
CA LEU A 122 4.05 23.15 -19.87
C LEU A 122 4.88 21.94 -19.40
N GLU A 123 4.89 21.66 -18.10
CA GLU A 123 5.49 20.45 -17.54
C GLU A 123 4.83 19.18 -18.13
N THR A 124 3.49 19.16 -18.18
CA THR A 124 2.75 18.05 -18.80
C THR A 124 3.07 17.93 -20.28
N PHE A 125 3.13 19.06 -21.01
CA PHE A 125 3.50 19.06 -22.42
C PHE A 125 4.90 18.47 -22.68
N GLY A 126 5.85 18.76 -21.80
CA GLY A 126 7.21 18.20 -21.86
C GLY A 126 7.29 16.73 -21.41
N LEU A 127 6.43 16.30 -20.49
CA LEU A 127 6.42 14.94 -19.95
C LEU A 127 5.90 13.90 -20.95
N ILE A 128 4.84 14.21 -21.70
CA ILE A 128 4.14 13.25 -22.56
C ILE A 128 5.05 12.60 -23.61
N PRO A 129 5.95 13.30 -24.32
CA PRO A 129 6.88 12.67 -25.27
C PRO A 129 7.84 11.67 -24.63
N ALA A 130 8.29 11.93 -23.41
CA ALA A 130 9.10 10.99 -22.63
C ALA A 130 8.29 9.76 -22.23
N LEU A 131 7.06 9.98 -21.76
CA LEU A 131 6.13 8.93 -21.41
C LEU A 131 5.78 8.02 -22.59
N ALA A 132 5.60 8.60 -23.79
CA ALA A 132 5.36 7.84 -25.03
C ALA A 132 6.49 6.86 -25.33
N LYS A 133 7.74 7.28 -25.18
CA LYS A 133 8.91 6.42 -25.35
C LYS A 133 8.97 5.30 -24.31
N GLN A 134 8.58 5.59 -23.09
CA GLN A 134 8.58 4.63 -21.98
C GLN A 134 7.47 3.60 -22.12
N ILE A 135 6.26 4.04 -22.48
CA ILE A 135 5.13 3.15 -22.74
C ILE A 135 5.42 2.28 -23.97
N ASN A 136 6.01 2.83 -25.03
CA ASN A 136 6.36 2.14 -26.26
C ASN A 136 5.21 1.26 -26.84
N ASP A 137 4.00 1.83 -26.83
CA ASP A 137 2.77 1.21 -27.36
C ASP A 137 1.75 2.33 -27.61
N ASP A 138 1.41 2.53 -28.89
CA ASP A 138 0.61 3.68 -29.32
C ASP A 138 -0.85 3.62 -28.82
N GLU A 139 -1.44 2.42 -28.80
CA GLU A 139 -2.82 2.23 -28.31
C GLU A 139 -2.88 2.44 -26.79
N LEU A 140 -1.92 1.88 -26.07
CA LEU A 140 -1.84 2.07 -24.62
C LEU A 140 -1.59 3.53 -24.24
N LEU A 141 -0.73 4.24 -25.01
CA LEU A 141 -0.51 5.66 -24.82
C LEU A 141 -1.79 6.46 -25.02
N HIS A 142 -2.54 6.14 -26.09
CA HIS A 142 -3.83 6.76 -26.37
C HIS A 142 -4.81 6.57 -25.18
N ASP A 143 -4.94 5.36 -24.69
CA ASP A 143 -5.86 5.03 -23.59
C ASP A 143 -5.47 5.74 -22.27
N VAL A 144 -4.18 5.80 -21.96
CA VAL A 144 -3.66 6.54 -20.80
C VAL A 144 -3.95 8.04 -20.93
N LEU A 145 -3.74 8.62 -22.10
CA LEU A 145 -4.01 10.04 -22.32
C LEU A 145 -5.50 10.34 -22.40
N GLN A 146 -6.31 9.43 -22.92
CA GLN A 146 -7.77 9.57 -22.88
C GLN A 146 -8.26 9.59 -21.42
N LEU A 147 -7.77 8.67 -20.57
CA LEU A 147 -8.08 8.70 -19.14
C LEU A 147 -7.61 9.98 -18.46
N ALA A 148 -6.41 10.47 -18.81
CA ALA A 148 -5.90 11.75 -18.30
C ALA A 148 -6.78 12.93 -18.70
N LEU A 149 -7.33 12.93 -19.93
CA LEU A 149 -8.28 13.93 -20.41
C LEU A 149 -9.62 13.86 -19.66
N ASP A 150 -10.15 12.65 -19.44
CA ASP A 150 -11.39 12.44 -18.68
C ASP A 150 -11.26 12.95 -17.25
N ILE A 151 -10.10 12.73 -16.62
CA ILE A 151 -9.76 13.31 -15.33
C ILE A 151 -9.63 14.84 -15.44
N ALA A 152 -8.97 15.37 -16.49
CA ALA A 152 -8.77 16.81 -16.69
C ALA A 152 -10.09 17.57 -16.86
N ASN A 153 -11.10 16.94 -17.46
CA ASN A 153 -12.44 17.50 -17.62
C ASN A 153 -13.16 17.70 -16.28
N ARG A 154 -12.73 17.02 -15.22
CA ARG A 154 -13.25 17.16 -13.86
C ARG A 154 -12.31 17.98 -12.96
N SER A 155 -11.01 17.74 -13.06
CA SER A 155 -9.98 18.39 -12.27
C SER A 155 -8.63 18.39 -12.99
N ALA A 156 -8.22 19.59 -13.42
CA ALA A 156 -6.92 19.80 -14.05
C ALA A 156 -5.75 19.37 -13.15
N LYS A 157 -5.88 19.60 -11.81
CA LYS A 157 -4.88 19.19 -10.81
C LYS A 157 -4.70 17.67 -10.78
N HIS A 158 -5.79 16.93 -10.64
CA HIS A 158 -5.72 15.46 -10.54
C HIS A 158 -5.23 14.82 -11.84
N SER A 159 -5.51 15.43 -13.02
CA SER A 159 -4.96 14.99 -14.29
C SER A 159 -3.43 15.15 -14.34
N SER A 160 -2.90 16.26 -13.87
CA SER A 160 -1.46 16.48 -13.77
C SER A 160 -0.80 15.48 -12.83
N GLU A 161 -1.36 15.30 -11.63
CA GLU A 161 -0.89 14.31 -10.64
C GLU A 161 -0.91 12.88 -11.21
N PHE A 162 -1.98 12.51 -11.94
CA PHE A 162 -2.09 11.21 -12.61
C PHE A 162 -0.96 11.00 -13.61
N LEU A 163 -0.72 11.98 -14.51
CA LEU A 163 0.34 11.89 -15.51
C LEU A 163 1.74 11.84 -14.88
N GLN A 164 1.99 12.61 -13.83
CA GLN A 164 3.27 12.58 -13.11
C GLN A 164 3.53 11.22 -12.43
N LYS A 165 2.47 10.47 -12.06
CA LYS A 165 2.57 9.12 -11.48
C LYS A 165 2.61 8.01 -12.52
N THR A 166 2.42 8.31 -13.79
CA THR A 166 2.36 7.31 -14.87
C THR A 166 3.71 6.66 -15.21
N PRO A 167 4.89 7.32 -15.16
CA PRO A 167 6.15 6.68 -15.51
C PRO A 167 6.43 5.36 -14.77
N PRO A 168 6.39 5.28 -13.43
CA PRO A 168 6.60 4.01 -12.74
C PRO A 168 5.52 2.95 -13.06
N VAL A 169 4.30 3.36 -13.41
CA VAL A 169 3.25 2.43 -13.84
C VAL A 169 3.57 1.86 -15.22
N ALA A 170 4.08 2.67 -16.14
CA ALA A 170 4.52 2.21 -17.44
C ALA A 170 5.64 1.17 -17.32
N ASP A 171 6.60 1.37 -16.43
CA ASP A 171 7.67 0.41 -16.15
C ASP A 171 7.12 -0.92 -15.60
N ALA A 172 6.19 -0.85 -14.64
CA ALA A 172 5.54 -2.03 -14.08
C ALA A 172 4.73 -2.80 -15.12
N LEU A 173 4.04 -2.10 -16.03
CA LEU A 173 3.31 -2.72 -17.13
C LEU A 173 4.25 -3.34 -18.17
N ASN A 174 5.39 -2.70 -18.46
CA ASN A 174 6.40 -3.23 -19.39
C ASN A 174 6.98 -4.57 -18.90
N ALA A 175 7.04 -4.80 -17.60
CA ALA A 175 7.52 -6.06 -17.01
C ALA A 175 6.67 -7.29 -17.41
N PHE A 176 5.42 -7.09 -17.86
CA PHE A 176 4.55 -8.18 -18.31
C PHE A 176 4.81 -8.65 -19.76
N GLY A 177 5.73 -8.00 -20.49
CA GLY A 177 6.13 -8.40 -21.84
C GLY A 177 4.93 -8.47 -22.80
N GLU A 178 4.68 -9.65 -23.39
CA GLU A 178 3.59 -9.87 -24.36
C GLU A 178 2.19 -9.64 -23.77
N ASN A 179 2.00 -9.89 -22.47
CA ASN A 179 0.71 -9.70 -21.77
C ASN A 179 0.48 -8.24 -21.31
N LYS A 180 1.38 -7.32 -21.63
CA LYS A 180 1.33 -5.93 -21.20
C LYS A 180 -0.02 -5.27 -21.51
N ARG A 181 -0.55 -5.47 -22.71
CA ARG A 181 -1.80 -4.82 -23.15
C ARG A 181 -3.01 -5.30 -22.34
N GLU A 182 -3.11 -6.60 -22.08
CA GLU A 182 -4.21 -7.15 -21.29
C GLU A 182 -4.19 -6.61 -19.85
N VAL A 183 -3.02 -6.63 -19.22
CA VAL A 183 -2.84 -6.11 -17.86
C VAL A 183 -3.12 -4.60 -17.82
N ALA A 184 -2.62 -3.86 -18.77
CA ALA A 184 -2.83 -2.43 -18.90
C ALA A 184 -4.31 -2.08 -19.11
N SER A 185 -5.01 -2.80 -19.97
CA SER A 185 -6.46 -2.63 -20.18
C SER A 185 -7.24 -2.82 -18.88
N GLY A 186 -6.92 -3.85 -18.09
CA GLY A 186 -7.51 -4.07 -16.76
C GLY A 186 -7.23 -2.92 -15.80
N ALA A 187 -5.97 -2.46 -15.74
CA ALA A 187 -5.55 -1.36 -14.88
C ALA A 187 -6.23 -0.03 -15.26
N ILE A 188 -6.29 0.28 -16.56
CA ILE A 188 -6.96 1.49 -17.08
C ILE A 188 -8.46 1.43 -16.81
N LYS A 189 -9.09 0.28 -17.02
CA LYS A 189 -10.53 0.08 -16.71
C LYS A 189 -10.80 0.35 -15.23
N LEU A 190 -9.99 -0.23 -14.34
CA LEU A 190 -10.11 0.03 -12.91
C LEU A 190 -9.94 1.52 -12.60
N ALA A 191 -8.89 2.17 -13.13
CA ALA A 191 -8.62 3.59 -12.91
C ALA A 191 -9.72 4.50 -13.49
N SER A 192 -10.29 4.15 -14.65
CA SER A 192 -11.38 4.91 -15.30
C SER A 192 -12.67 4.85 -14.47
N VAL A 193 -13.09 3.65 -14.03
CA VAL A 193 -14.25 3.50 -13.15
C VAL A 193 -14.00 4.18 -11.81
N PHE A 194 -12.79 4.06 -11.27
CA PHE A 194 -12.38 4.74 -10.04
C PHE A 194 -12.45 6.27 -10.18
N ALA A 195 -11.92 6.84 -11.27
CA ALA A 195 -11.98 8.27 -11.56
C ALA A 195 -13.42 8.76 -11.67
N SER A 196 -14.30 7.95 -12.26
CA SER A 196 -15.72 8.31 -12.41
C SER A 196 -16.46 8.44 -11.08
N ARG A 197 -16.08 7.66 -10.07
CA ARG A 197 -16.77 7.57 -8.77
C ARG A 197 -16.09 8.42 -7.67
N THR A 198 -14.77 8.51 -7.66
CA THR A 198 -14.01 9.08 -6.53
C THR A 198 -13.21 10.33 -6.86
N GLY A 199 -13.02 10.63 -8.16
CA GLY A 199 -12.33 11.82 -8.64
C GLY A 199 -10.88 11.93 -8.14
N GLY A 200 -10.69 12.63 -7.03
CA GLY A 200 -9.37 13.03 -6.53
C GLY A 200 -8.40 11.93 -6.12
N MET A 201 -8.89 10.75 -5.78
CA MET A 201 -8.04 9.65 -5.32
C MET A 201 -7.46 8.79 -6.46
N THR A 202 -7.77 9.11 -7.73
CA THR A 202 -7.33 8.29 -8.87
C THR A 202 -5.81 8.27 -9.01
N ALA A 203 -5.14 9.38 -8.74
CA ALA A 203 -3.69 9.46 -8.75
C ALA A 203 -3.04 8.58 -7.66
N ASP A 204 -3.71 8.41 -6.52
CA ASP A 204 -3.24 7.53 -5.44
C ASP A 204 -3.38 6.06 -5.84
N LEU A 205 -4.53 5.66 -6.42
CA LEU A 205 -4.69 4.32 -6.97
C LEU A 205 -3.59 4.02 -7.99
N TRP A 206 -3.41 4.94 -8.94
CA TRP A 206 -2.43 4.79 -10.03
C TRP A 206 -1.00 4.68 -9.50
N ALA A 207 -0.63 5.51 -8.53
CA ALA A 207 0.68 5.48 -7.90
C ALA A 207 0.96 4.17 -7.12
N ASN A 208 -0.07 3.48 -6.63
CA ASN A 208 0.08 2.22 -5.90
C ASN A 208 0.14 0.99 -6.84
N LEU A 209 -0.25 1.12 -8.10
CA LEU A 209 -0.25 -0.01 -9.05
C LEU A 209 1.13 -0.66 -9.23
N PRO A 210 2.26 0.06 -9.35
CA PRO A 210 3.56 -0.58 -9.49
C PRO A 210 3.85 -1.58 -8.38
N LYS A 211 3.61 -1.18 -7.13
CA LYS A 211 3.77 -2.06 -5.97
C LYS A 211 2.76 -3.21 -5.97
N ALA A 212 1.52 -2.95 -6.38
CA ALA A 212 0.48 -3.96 -6.41
C ALA A 212 0.72 -5.02 -7.49
N LEU A 213 1.25 -4.62 -8.64
CA LEU A 213 1.52 -5.50 -9.78
C LEU A 213 2.84 -6.28 -9.66
N ASP A 214 3.77 -5.78 -8.84
CA ASP A 214 5.09 -6.41 -8.66
C ASP A 214 4.96 -7.88 -8.25
N GLY A 215 5.68 -8.76 -8.96
CA GLY A 215 5.69 -10.21 -8.72
C GLY A 215 4.38 -10.95 -9.06
N LEU A 216 3.37 -10.30 -9.63
CA LEU A 216 2.15 -10.97 -10.08
C LEU A 216 2.31 -11.56 -11.49
N SER A 217 1.62 -12.69 -11.75
CA SER A 217 1.38 -13.15 -13.12
C SER A 217 0.34 -12.25 -13.82
N ALA A 218 0.36 -12.20 -15.15
CA ALA A 218 -0.62 -11.41 -15.91
C ALA A 218 -2.08 -11.77 -15.55
N SER A 219 -2.39 -13.06 -15.43
CA SER A 219 -3.72 -13.51 -15.02
C SER A 219 -4.11 -13.04 -13.62
N SER A 220 -3.15 -13.02 -12.67
CA SER A 220 -3.38 -12.49 -11.32
C SER A 220 -3.59 -10.98 -11.33
N ALA A 221 -2.82 -10.24 -12.12
CA ALA A 221 -2.95 -8.79 -12.25
C ALA A 221 -4.32 -8.38 -12.83
N ILE A 222 -4.76 -9.09 -13.88
CA ILE A 222 -6.10 -8.88 -14.50
C ILE A 222 -7.22 -9.19 -13.50
N ARG A 223 -7.08 -10.29 -12.75
CA ARG A 223 -8.03 -10.70 -11.73
C ARG A 223 -8.13 -9.65 -10.62
N LEU A 224 -6.99 -9.16 -10.14
CA LEU A 224 -6.94 -8.07 -9.14
C LEU A 224 -7.68 -6.81 -9.63
N ALA A 225 -7.43 -6.40 -10.88
CA ALA A 225 -8.06 -5.22 -11.47
C ALA A 225 -9.59 -5.39 -11.62
N ASN A 226 -10.04 -6.55 -12.11
CA ASN A 226 -11.46 -6.83 -12.28
C ASN A 226 -12.20 -6.85 -10.93
N SER A 227 -11.67 -7.59 -9.94
CA SER A 227 -12.27 -7.59 -8.60
C SER A 227 -12.18 -6.22 -7.93
N GLY A 228 -11.12 -5.42 -8.21
CA GLY A 228 -11.03 -4.04 -7.75
C GLY A 228 -12.16 -3.15 -8.26
N VAL A 229 -12.64 -3.38 -9.48
CA VAL A 229 -13.83 -2.69 -10.04
C VAL A 229 -15.10 -3.04 -9.25
N GLU A 230 -15.29 -4.30 -8.87
CA GLU A 230 -16.45 -4.73 -8.06
C GLU A 230 -16.44 -4.08 -6.67
N PHE A 231 -15.27 -4.03 -6.01
CA PHE A 231 -15.14 -3.42 -4.69
C PHE A 231 -15.25 -1.89 -4.69
N LEU A 232 -15.27 -1.24 -5.86
CA LEU A 232 -15.58 0.19 -5.96
C LEU A 232 -17.01 0.56 -5.51
N ASP A 233 -17.92 -0.39 -5.46
CA ASP A 233 -19.27 -0.17 -4.90
C ASP A 233 -19.22 0.20 -3.41
N HIS A 234 -18.15 -0.19 -2.70
CA HIS A 234 -17.88 0.15 -1.32
C HIS A 234 -17.05 1.44 -1.15
N GLY A 235 -16.65 2.09 -2.24
CA GLY A 235 -15.93 3.36 -2.27
C GLY A 235 -14.42 3.27 -2.48
N GLY A 236 -13.82 4.41 -2.84
CA GLY A 236 -12.43 4.48 -3.27
C GLY A 236 -11.42 4.06 -2.20
N SER A 237 -11.63 4.44 -0.94
CA SER A 237 -10.74 4.04 0.16
C SER A 237 -10.71 2.52 0.35
N VAL A 238 -11.87 1.85 0.24
CA VAL A 238 -11.93 0.38 0.29
C VAL A 238 -11.15 -0.23 -0.85
N THR A 239 -11.33 0.28 -2.08
CA THR A 239 -10.63 -0.24 -3.26
C THR A 239 -9.12 -0.06 -3.18
N LEU A 240 -8.62 1.06 -2.65
CA LEU A 240 -7.18 1.24 -2.42
C LEU A 240 -6.61 0.15 -1.49
N HIS A 241 -7.29 -0.10 -0.37
CA HIS A 241 -6.89 -1.17 0.55
C HIS A 241 -7.08 -2.56 -0.06
N PHE A 242 -8.13 -2.76 -0.87
CA PHE A 242 -8.37 -4.02 -1.59
C PHE A 242 -7.23 -4.34 -2.55
N VAL A 243 -6.81 -3.38 -3.38
CA VAL A 243 -5.70 -3.57 -4.33
C VAL A 243 -4.41 -3.92 -3.61
N ALA A 244 -4.10 -3.23 -2.50
CA ALA A 244 -2.91 -3.51 -1.71
C ALA A 244 -2.95 -4.89 -1.03
N ALA A 245 -4.07 -5.26 -0.40
CA ALA A 245 -4.22 -6.54 0.28
C ALA A 245 -4.35 -7.70 -0.72
N GLY A 246 -5.15 -7.54 -1.77
CA GLY A 246 -5.39 -8.55 -2.78
C GLY A 246 -4.14 -8.91 -3.58
N SER A 247 -3.27 -7.94 -3.83
CA SER A 247 -1.96 -8.20 -4.46
C SER A 247 -1.10 -9.13 -3.59
N GLU A 248 -1.13 -8.98 -2.27
CA GLU A 248 -0.41 -9.87 -1.36
C GLU A 248 -1.01 -11.28 -1.32
N VAL A 249 -2.34 -11.40 -1.31
CA VAL A 249 -3.03 -12.68 -1.41
C VAL A 249 -2.66 -13.39 -2.71
N LEU A 250 -2.66 -12.69 -3.84
CA LEU A 250 -2.32 -13.26 -5.15
C LEU A 250 -0.84 -13.66 -5.26
N ARG A 251 0.08 -13.00 -4.55
CA ARG A 251 1.48 -13.40 -4.48
C ARG A 251 1.69 -14.64 -3.62
N THR A 252 1.05 -14.69 -2.47
CA THR A 252 1.34 -15.70 -1.44
C THR A 252 0.43 -16.92 -1.54
N ALA A 253 -0.83 -16.73 -1.92
CA ALA A 253 -1.86 -17.77 -1.88
C ALA A 253 -2.95 -17.54 -2.95
N LYS A 254 -2.55 -17.41 -4.22
CA LYS A 254 -3.46 -17.10 -5.35
C LYS A 254 -4.68 -18.02 -5.46
N TYR A 255 -4.57 -19.25 -4.93
CA TYR A 255 -5.60 -20.29 -4.97
C TYR A 255 -6.76 -20.06 -3.98
N VAL A 256 -6.65 -19.11 -3.04
CA VAL A 256 -7.72 -18.76 -2.09
C VAL A 256 -8.28 -17.35 -2.33
N PHE A 257 -7.93 -16.73 -3.43
CA PHE A 257 -8.33 -15.34 -3.70
C PHE A 257 -9.85 -15.16 -3.78
N GLU A 258 -10.58 -16.13 -4.39
CA GLU A 258 -12.03 -16.07 -4.50
C GLU A 258 -12.71 -16.26 -3.14
N GLU A 259 -12.23 -17.23 -2.34
CA GLU A 259 -12.72 -17.47 -0.98
C GLU A 259 -12.50 -16.20 -0.12
N TRP A 260 -11.33 -15.58 -0.25
CA TRP A 260 -11.03 -14.32 0.43
C TRP A 260 -11.97 -13.18 -0.02
N CYS A 261 -12.22 -13.02 -1.31
CA CYS A 261 -13.21 -12.06 -1.83
C CYS A 261 -14.61 -12.34 -1.29
N GLY A 262 -15.00 -13.61 -1.19
CA GLY A 262 -16.28 -14.01 -0.61
C GLY A 262 -16.42 -13.59 0.86
N VAL A 263 -15.35 -13.72 1.66
CA VAL A 263 -15.34 -13.23 3.04
C VAL A 263 -15.46 -11.71 3.09
N LEU A 264 -14.76 -10.99 2.21
CA LEU A 264 -14.86 -9.52 2.13
C LEU A 264 -16.28 -9.06 1.81
N GLN A 265 -16.98 -9.75 0.90
CA GLN A 265 -18.37 -9.43 0.54
C GLN A 265 -19.32 -9.63 1.73
N LYS A 266 -19.08 -10.65 2.57
CA LYS A 266 -19.85 -10.85 3.81
C LYS A 266 -19.58 -9.72 4.80
N ILE A 267 -18.31 -9.37 5.03
CA ILE A 267 -17.89 -8.29 5.94
C ILE A 267 -18.41 -6.92 5.46
N ALA A 268 -18.43 -6.69 4.16
CA ALA A 268 -18.89 -5.43 3.57
C ALA A 268 -20.34 -5.07 3.95
N LYS A 269 -21.18 -6.06 4.21
CA LYS A 269 -22.56 -5.85 4.68
C LYS A 269 -22.65 -5.14 6.03
N HIS A 270 -21.58 -5.20 6.82
CA HIS A 270 -21.49 -4.59 8.15
C HIS A 270 -20.80 -3.21 8.15
N GLY A 271 -20.39 -2.72 6.98
CA GLY A 271 -19.85 -1.38 6.78
C GLY A 271 -18.36 -1.31 6.46
N ASN A 272 -17.97 -0.16 5.93
CA ASN A 272 -16.63 0.04 5.38
C ASN A 272 -15.52 0.08 6.44
N ALA A 273 -15.80 0.49 7.66
CA ALA A 273 -14.79 0.61 8.71
C ALA A 273 -14.18 -0.77 9.05
N VAL A 274 -15.03 -1.76 9.29
CA VAL A 274 -14.58 -3.13 9.58
C VAL A 274 -13.97 -3.79 8.34
N LEU A 275 -14.51 -3.51 7.15
CA LEU A 275 -13.95 -4.01 5.89
C LEU A 275 -12.52 -3.51 5.67
N ILE A 276 -12.25 -2.22 5.85
CA ILE A 276 -10.90 -1.65 5.76
C ILE A 276 -9.98 -2.25 6.82
N ALA A 277 -10.47 -2.43 8.04
CA ALA A 277 -9.69 -3.05 9.12
C ALA A 277 -9.33 -4.52 8.80
N PHE A 278 -10.22 -5.26 8.13
CA PHE A 278 -9.94 -6.61 7.66
C PHE A 278 -8.92 -6.63 6.51
N LEU A 279 -9.08 -5.74 5.53
CA LEU A 279 -8.14 -5.58 4.42
C LEU A 279 -6.73 -5.26 4.94
N ARG A 280 -6.61 -4.40 5.95
CA ARG A 280 -5.32 -4.08 6.60
C ARG A 280 -4.72 -5.26 7.37
N ALA A 281 -5.55 -6.14 7.92
CA ALA A 281 -5.08 -7.34 8.63
C ALA A 281 -4.61 -8.45 7.67
N THR A 282 -5.11 -8.49 6.44
CA THR A 282 -4.87 -9.54 5.46
C THR A 282 -3.37 -9.78 5.18
N PRO A 283 -2.52 -8.78 4.86
CA PRO A 283 -1.11 -9.03 4.55
C PRO A 283 -0.36 -9.68 5.72
N LYS A 284 -0.65 -9.26 6.95
CA LYS A 284 -0.05 -9.84 8.15
C LYS A 284 -0.42 -11.30 8.32
N PHE A 285 -1.70 -11.65 8.14
CA PHE A 285 -2.17 -13.04 8.21
C PHE A 285 -1.44 -13.92 7.20
N PHE A 286 -1.44 -13.54 5.90
CA PHE A 286 -0.81 -14.36 4.86
C PHE A 286 0.70 -14.49 5.06
N LYS A 287 1.39 -13.43 5.48
CA LYS A 287 2.81 -13.48 5.83
C LYS A 287 3.06 -14.44 6.99
N GLN A 288 2.27 -14.35 8.05
CA GLN A 288 2.44 -15.18 9.24
C GLN A 288 2.16 -16.66 8.97
N ILE A 289 1.08 -16.98 8.26
CA ILE A 289 0.71 -18.37 7.97
C ILE A 289 1.70 -19.04 7.00
N SER A 290 2.39 -18.26 6.16
CA SER A 290 3.42 -18.75 5.25
C SER A 290 4.78 -18.99 5.92
N THR A 291 5.13 -18.18 6.93
CA THR A 291 6.47 -18.17 7.53
C THR A 291 6.57 -18.97 8.83
N HIS A 292 5.48 -19.10 9.57
CA HIS A 292 5.51 -19.72 10.90
C HIS A 292 5.27 -21.23 10.84
N LYS A 293 5.91 -21.96 11.74
CA LYS A 293 5.55 -23.36 12.01
C LYS A 293 4.17 -23.38 12.67
N ILE A 294 3.20 -23.99 12.01
CA ILE A 294 1.85 -24.17 12.48
C ILE A 294 1.73 -25.61 12.98
N SER A 295 1.07 -25.79 14.12
CA SER A 295 0.88 -27.10 14.73
C SER A 295 0.13 -28.04 13.77
N GLY A 296 0.70 -29.23 13.52
CA GLY A 296 0.10 -30.23 12.65
C GLY A 296 0.26 -30.01 11.14
N ILE A 297 0.73 -28.84 10.68
CA ILE A 297 0.87 -28.52 9.25
C ILE A 297 2.31 -28.83 8.80
N LYS A 298 2.47 -29.94 8.07
CA LYS A 298 3.78 -30.42 7.58
C LYS A 298 3.95 -30.30 6.07
N SER A 299 2.87 -30.02 5.31
CA SER A 299 2.91 -29.91 3.84
C SER A 299 2.27 -28.62 3.36
N GLU A 300 2.54 -28.26 2.10
CA GLU A 300 1.90 -27.09 1.46
C GLU A 300 0.40 -27.31 1.27
N GLU A 301 -0.02 -28.53 0.93
CA GLU A 301 -1.44 -28.88 0.79
C GLU A 301 -2.20 -28.69 2.11
N ALA A 302 -1.61 -29.13 3.23
CA ALA A 302 -2.19 -28.93 4.56
C ALA A 302 -2.27 -27.44 4.91
N ARG A 303 -1.29 -26.63 4.50
CA ARG A 303 -1.32 -25.17 4.67
C ARG A 303 -2.44 -24.52 3.88
N VAL A 304 -2.60 -24.91 2.61
CA VAL A 304 -3.69 -24.47 1.75
C VAL A 304 -5.05 -24.79 2.38
N ALA A 305 -5.22 -26.02 2.88
CA ALA A 305 -6.45 -26.46 3.54
C ALA A 305 -6.74 -25.62 4.80
N ALA A 306 -5.70 -25.34 5.60
CA ALA A 306 -5.84 -24.51 6.79
C ALA A 306 -6.23 -23.07 6.47
N ILE A 307 -5.62 -22.45 5.43
CA ILE A 307 -5.99 -21.10 4.99
C ILE A 307 -7.46 -21.06 4.56
N ARG A 308 -7.89 -22.00 3.71
CA ARG A 308 -9.28 -22.10 3.28
C ARG A 308 -10.22 -22.25 4.45
N ARG A 309 -9.90 -23.11 5.41
CA ARG A 309 -10.74 -23.34 6.56
C ARG A 309 -10.83 -22.11 7.48
N VAL A 310 -9.72 -21.39 7.70
CA VAL A 310 -9.72 -20.13 8.44
C VAL A 310 -10.61 -19.09 7.75
N LEU A 311 -10.51 -18.97 6.42
CA LEU A 311 -11.37 -18.04 5.66
C LEU A 311 -12.85 -18.44 5.73
N ASP A 312 -13.16 -19.73 5.58
CA ASP A 312 -14.53 -20.24 5.67
C ASP A 312 -15.14 -19.94 7.03
N LEU A 313 -14.46 -20.33 8.13
CA LEU A 313 -14.88 -20.04 9.50
C LEU A 313 -15.03 -18.55 9.77
N THR A 314 -14.09 -17.75 9.29
CA THR A 314 -14.19 -16.28 9.36
C THR A 314 -15.45 -15.78 8.64
N GLY A 315 -15.77 -16.36 7.48
CA GLY A 315 -16.98 -16.07 6.74
C GLY A 315 -18.28 -16.45 7.49
N VAL A 316 -18.26 -17.55 8.23
CA VAL A 316 -19.39 -17.97 9.09
C VAL A 316 -19.59 -16.98 10.25
N ILE A 317 -18.52 -16.57 10.91
CA ILE A 317 -18.62 -15.56 11.99
C ILE A 317 -19.11 -14.22 11.43
N ALA A 318 -18.62 -13.82 10.23
CA ALA A 318 -18.97 -12.56 9.59
C ALA A 318 -20.46 -12.44 9.23
N GLU A 319 -21.15 -13.56 9.03
CA GLU A 319 -22.61 -13.54 8.82
C GLU A 319 -23.38 -13.02 10.05
N LYS A 320 -22.83 -13.22 11.23
CA LYS A 320 -23.43 -12.76 12.50
C LYS A 320 -22.84 -11.42 12.96
N ASP A 321 -21.52 -11.31 12.96
CA ASP A 321 -20.78 -10.14 13.48
C ASP A 321 -19.39 -10.01 12.85
N ALA A 322 -19.21 -8.96 12.07
CA ALA A 322 -17.96 -8.72 11.35
C ALA A 322 -16.79 -8.31 12.27
N GLU A 323 -17.03 -7.67 13.41
CA GLU A 323 -15.95 -7.33 14.34
C GLU A 323 -15.38 -8.59 15.03
N SER A 324 -16.24 -9.51 15.39
CA SER A 324 -15.84 -10.83 15.89
C SER A 324 -15.11 -11.66 14.83
N ALA A 325 -15.55 -11.59 13.57
CA ALA A 325 -14.86 -12.23 12.44
C ALA A 325 -13.44 -11.65 12.25
N LEU A 326 -13.29 -10.33 12.33
CA LEU A 326 -11.99 -9.68 12.26
C LEU A 326 -11.08 -10.09 13.43
N ALA A 327 -11.65 -10.20 14.64
CA ALA A 327 -10.91 -10.65 15.82
C ALA A 327 -10.42 -12.09 15.64
N ALA A 328 -11.29 -13.02 15.23
CA ALA A 328 -10.95 -14.41 14.93
C ALA A 328 -9.89 -14.53 13.84
N PHE A 329 -10.02 -13.77 12.77
CA PHE A 329 -9.04 -13.75 11.68
C PHE A 329 -7.66 -13.28 12.15
N ARG A 330 -7.59 -12.22 12.96
CA ARG A 330 -6.33 -11.71 13.51
C ARG A 330 -5.65 -12.66 14.48
N SER A 331 -6.42 -13.36 15.30
CA SER A 331 -5.91 -14.30 16.31
C SER A 331 -5.62 -15.69 15.75
N SER A 332 -6.16 -16.04 14.56
CA SER A 332 -6.08 -17.38 13.99
C SER A 332 -4.67 -17.93 13.87
N THR A 333 -3.69 -17.10 13.43
CA THR A 333 -2.29 -17.54 13.32
C THR A 333 -1.66 -17.81 14.69
N ALA A 334 -2.03 -17.05 15.71
CA ALA A 334 -1.55 -17.27 17.08
C ALA A 334 -2.19 -18.53 17.69
N ALA A 335 -3.48 -18.77 17.41
CA ALA A 335 -4.18 -19.97 17.82
C ALA A 335 -3.58 -21.22 17.16
N LEU A 336 -3.44 -21.22 15.83
CA LEU A 336 -2.92 -22.36 15.06
C LEU A 336 -1.45 -22.71 15.35
N ARG A 337 -0.71 -21.85 16.03
CA ARG A 337 0.62 -22.21 16.56
C ARG A 337 0.54 -23.12 17.78
N LYS A 338 -0.55 -23.03 18.53
CA LYS A 338 -0.74 -23.73 19.80
C LYS A 338 -1.56 -25.00 19.64
N VAL A 339 -2.50 -25.02 18.71
CA VAL A 339 -3.48 -26.09 18.53
C VAL A 339 -3.55 -26.59 17.09
N THR A 340 -4.12 -27.78 16.88
CA THR A 340 -4.38 -28.32 15.55
C THR A 340 -5.52 -27.57 14.85
N LEU A 341 -5.70 -27.82 13.55
CA LEU A 341 -6.80 -27.21 12.79
C LEU A 341 -8.16 -27.63 13.34
N GLU A 342 -8.34 -28.90 13.68
CA GLU A 342 -9.57 -29.44 14.24
C GLU A 342 -9.91 -28.78 15.59
N GLN A 343 -8.91 -28.57 16.44
CA GLN A 343 -9.08 -27.87 17.72
C GLN A 343 -9.40 -26.39 17.53
N PHE A 344 -8.82 -25.77 16.52
CA PHE A 344 -9.17 -24.40 16.16
C PHE A 344 -10.61 -24.29 15.66
N GLU A 345 -11.10 -25.27 14.90
CA GLU A 345 -12.50 -25.35 14.46
C GLU A 345 -13.43 -25.47 15.65
N GLU A 346 -13.14 -26.40 16.58
CA GLU A 346 -13.94 -26.62 17.78
C GLU A 346 -14.00 -25.36 18.67
N TRP A 347 -12.87 -24.65 18.80
CA TRP A 347 -12.83 -23.36 19.50
C TRP A 347 -13.75 -22.31 18.85
N ILE A 348 -13.76 -22.22 17.50
CA ILE A 348 -14.66 -21.32 16.77
C ILE A 348 -16.12 -21.72 16.97
N GLU A 349 -16.45 -23.01 16.83
CA GLU A 349 -17.82 -23.53 17.00
C GLU A 349 -18.33 -23.32 18.44
N THR A 350 -17.49 -23.58 19.42
CA THR A 350 -17.78 -23.31 20.83
C THR A 350 -18.04 -21.82 21.06
N GLY A 351 -17.18 -20.96 20.54
CA GLY A 351 -17.38 -19.51 20.62
C GLY A 351 -18.67 -19.04 19.95
N LEU A 352 -19.02 -19.60 18.79
CA LEU A 352 -20.27 -19.28 18.11
C LEU A 352 -21.52 -19.74 18.88
N ARG A 353 -21.44 -20.88 19.61
CA ARG A 353 -22.52 -21.43 20.42
C ARG A 353 -22.65 -20.68 21.75
N GLU A 354 -21.57 -20.57 22.51
CA GLU A 354 -21.61 -20.04 23.88
C GLU A 354 -21.71 -18.53 23.93
N MET A 355 -21.13 -17.84 22.93
CA MET A 355 -21.23 -16.39 22.83
C MET A 355 -22.43 -15.92 21.99
N ALA A 356 -23.37 -16.81 21.62
CA ALA A 356 -24.49 -16.47 20.75
C ALA A 356 -25.37 -15.37 21.34
N ASP A 357 -25.69 -15.44 22.61
CA ASP A 357 -26.55 -14.51 23.34
C ASP A 357 -25.76 -13.38 24.03
N GLU A 358 -24.43 -13.42 23.96
CA GLU A 358 -23.54 -12.42 24.54
C GLU A 358 -23.43 -11.14 23.70
N SER A 359 -23.00 -10.06 24.34
CA SER A 359 -22.76 -8.78 23.65
C SER A 359 -21.69 -8.92 22.57
N THR A 360 -21.78 -8.08 21.52
CA THR A 360 -20.76 -8.00 20.46
C THR A 360 -19.34 -7.80 21.03
N LYS A 361 -19.22 -7.01 22.12
CA LYS A 361 -17.95 -6.77 22.78
C LYS A 361 -17.40 -8.06 23.42
N ALA A 362 -18.23 -8.81 24.13
CA ALA A 362 -17.83 -10.08 24.75
C ALA A 362 -17.42 -11.11 23.71
N ARG A 363 -18.20 -11.25 22.66
CA ARG A 363 -17.91 -12.13 21.50
C ARG A 363 -16.59 -11.76 20.84
N ARG A 364 -16.37 -10.48 20.56
CA ARG A 364 -15.10 -9.98 19.99
C ARG A 364 -13.91 -10.30 20.89
N SER A 365 -14.02 -10.05 22.20
CA SER A 365 -12.93 -10.36 23.14
C SER A 365 -12.64 -11.86 23.26
N TYR A 366 -13.66 -12.72 23.15
CA TYR A 366 -13.46 -14.16 23.04
C TYR A 366 -12.61 -14.52 21.82
N PHE A 367 -13.03 -14.09 20.62
CA PHE A 367 -12.32 -14.39 19.38
C PHE A 367 -10.97 -13.66 19.23
N ALA A 368 -10.75 -12.60 20.01
CA ALA A 368 -9.43 -11.94 20.10
C ALA A 368 -8.44 -12.67 21.00
N LEU A 369 -8.83 -13.77 21.64
CA LEU A 369 -8.04 -14.47 22.69
C LEU A 369 -7.73 -13.56 23.89
N GLU A 370 -8.68 -12.69 24.28
CA GLU A 370 -8.53 -11.76 25.42
C GLU A 370 -9.23 -12.28 26.69
N THR A 371 -10.04 -13.32 26.58
CA THR A 371 -10.79 -13.86 27.70
C THR A 371 -10.18 -15.15 28.23
N ARG A 372 -10.28 -15.37 29.55
CA ARG A 372 -9.85 -16.63 30.18
C ARG A 372 -10.56 -17.84 29.57
N GLN A 373 -11.86 -17.73 29.36
CA GLN A 373 -12.69 -18.78 28.76
C GLN A 373 -12.19 -19.17 27.38
N SER A 374 -11.82 -18.17 26.49
CA SER A 374 -11.26 -18.43 25.19
C SER A 374 -9.94 -19.20 25.27
N HIS A 375 -9.08 -18.83 26.22
CA HIS A 375 -7.82 -19.55 26.42
C HIS A 375 -8.03 -20.97 26.97
N GLU A 376 -8.98 -21.15 27.86
CA GLU A 376 -9.35 -22.48 28.43
C GLU A 376 -9.85 -23.37 27.28
N HIS A 377 -10.79 -22.92 26.48
CA HIS A 377 -11.30 -23.69 25.31
C HIS A 377 -10.22 -24.02 24.29
N LEU A 378 -9.25 -23.12 24.08
CA LEU A 378 -8.15 -23.37 23.14
C LEU A 378 -7.11 -24.33 23.73
N SER A 379 -6.98 -24.41 25.08
CA SER A 379 -6.01 -25.25 25.78
C SER A 379 -6.58 -26.60 26.24
N ASP A 380 -7.90 -26.73 26.41
CA ASP A 380 -8.57 -27.92 26.90
C ASP A 380 -8.41 -29.17 26.02
N THR A 381 -7.99 -28.98 24.81
CA THR A 381 -7.80 -30.06 23.84
C THR A 381 -6.36 -30.56 23.74
N ARG A 382 -5.37 -29.89 24.34
CA ARG A 382 -4.04 -30.43 24.58
C ARG A 382 -3.93 -30.83 26.05
N THR A 383 -3.83 -32.14 26.29
CA THR A 383 -3.38 -32.68 27.54
C THR A 383 -1.90 -32.33 27.78
N GLY A 384 -1.61 -31.03 27.93
CA GLY A 384 -0.33 -30.59 28.42
C GLY A 384 -0.23 -30.78 29.91
N LEU A 385 0.97 -30.73 30.45
CA LEU A 385 1.20 -30.84 31.88
C LEU A 385 0.76 -29.55 32.61
N PRO A 386 -0.32 -29.53 33.37
CA PRO A 386 -0.75 -28.34 34.09
C PRO A 386 0.20 -28.07 35.28
N LEU A 387 0.50 -26.76 35.51
CA LEU A 387 1.35 -26.32 36.60
C LEU A 387 0.90 -26.85 37.97
N GLU A 388 -0.43 -26.92 38.24
CA GLU A 388 -1.01 -27.40 39.47
C GLU A 388 -0.57 -28.82 39.81
N LYS A 389 -0.36 -29.69 38.81
CA LYS A 389 0.11 -31.07 38.96
C LYS A 389 1.56 -31.16 39.45
N VAL A 390 2.39 -30.19 39.13
CA VAL A 390 3.83 -30.22 39.37
C VAL A 390 4.33 -29.11 40.30
N GLN A 391 3.48 -28.15 40.64
CA GLN A 391 3.80 -26.98 41.47
C GLN A 391 4.51 -27.33 42.78
N THR A 392 4.00 -28.29 43.49
CA THR A 392 4.58 -28.74 44.78
C THR A 392 5.97 -29.35 44.58
N ILE A 393 6.16 -30.15 43.52
CA ILE A 393 7.43 -30.80 43.22
C ILE A 393 8.47 -29.73 42.78
N LEU A 394 8.05 -28.76 41.97
CA LEU A 394 8.90 -27.65 41.54
C LEU A 394 9.30 -26.77 42.72
N ARG A 395 8.39 -26.49 43.67
CA ARG A 395 8.71 -25.76 44.91
C ARG A 395 9.80 -26.45 45.67
N ILE A 396 9.65 -27.73 45.99
CA ILE A 396 10.64 -28.51 46.72
C ILE A 396 11.99 -28.55 45.97
N TYR A 397 11.92 -28.67 44.65
CA TYR A 397 13.12 -28.64 43.81
C TYR A 397 13.87 -27.29 43.88
N ILE A 398 13.16 -26.18 43.89
CA ILE A 398 13.75 -24.84 43.98
C ILE A 398 14.24 -24.54 45.39
N GLU A 399 13.48 -24.92 46.43
CA GLU A 399 13.92 -24.82 47.83
C GLU A 399 15.22 -25.61 48.04
N GLY A 400 15.34 -26.77 47.42
CA GLY A 400 16.56 -27.59 47.45
C GLY A 400 17.75 -26.95 46.71
N LEU A 401 17.50 -26.19 45.65
CA LEU A 401 18.55 -25.49 44.89
C LEU A 401 19.01 -24.20 45.58
N THR A 402 18.10 -23.42 46.11
CA THR A 402 18.39 -22.07 46.61
C THR A 402 18.53 -21.95 48.10
N GLY A 403 18.04 -22.95 48.86
CA GLY A 403 17.94 -22.88 50.31
C GLY A 403 16.94 -21.82 50.82
N LYS A 404 16.12 -21.26 49.96
CA LYS A 404 15.13 -20.21 50.27
C LYS A 404 13.73 -20.72 50.04
N GLU A 405 12.78 -20.30 50.89
CA GLU A 405 11.36 -20.51 50.67
C GLU A 405 10.90 -19.67 49.45
N VAL A 406 10.40 -20.32 48.42
CA VAL A 406 9.96 -19.69 47.19
C VAL A 406 8.57 -20.17 46.83
N GLU A 407 7.71 -19.23 46.44
CA GLU A 407 6.41 -19.57 45.91
C GLU A 407 6.45 -19.76 44.40
N ILE A 408 5.60 -20.62 43.87
CA ILE A 408 5.42 -20.83 42.43
C ILE A 408 3.96 -20.49 42.09
N GLY A 409 3.77 -19.59 41.14
CA GLY A 409 2.46 -19.16 40.69
C GLY A 409 2.31 -19.20 39.19
N PRO A 410 1.08 -19.17 38.63
CA PRO A 410 0.84 -19.11 37.23
C PRO A 410 1.14 -17.68 36.71
N LEU A 411 1.75 -17.59 35.51
CA LEU A 411 2.03 -16.32 34.80
C LEU A 411 0.76 -15.45 34.61
N THR A 412 -0.42 -16.06 34.59
CA THR A 412 -1.72 -15.38 34.46
C THR A 412 -2.10 -14.58 35.70
N ALA A 413 -1.42 -14.81 36.85
CA ALA A 413 -1.67 -14.09 38.09
C ALA A 413 -0.98 -12.71 38.16
N ILE A 414 -0.11 -12.39 37.21
CA ILE A 414 0.62 -11.11 37.17
C ILE A 414 -0.15 -10.10 36.34
N PRO A 415 -0.49 -8.91 36.87
CA PRO A 415 -0.90 -7.79 36.03
C PRO A 415 0.21 -7.46 35.01
N GLN A 416 -0.17 -7.12 33.77
CA GLN A 416 0.79 -6.81 32.69
C GLN A 416 1.81 -5.70 33.01
N GLU A 417 1.51 -4.89 34.04
CA GLU A 417 2.36 -3.79 34.52
C GLU A 417 3.43 -4.23 35.53
N SER A 418 3.40 -5.48 36.00
CA SER A 418 4.28 -6.01 37.06
C SER A 418 5.12 -7.18 36.56
N ARG A 419 5.85 -7.01 35.44
CA ARG A 419 6.74 -8.06 34.88
C ARG A 419 8.04 -8.26 35.69
N ILE A 420 8.25 -7.50 36.74
CA ILE A 420 9.40 -7.65 37.62
C ILE A 420 8.94 -8.52 38.78
N GLY A 421 9.51 -9.71 38.91
CA GLY A 421 9.20 -10.61 40.04
C GLY A 421 9.44 -9.93 41.36
N ASP A 422 8.70 -10.32 42.37
CA ASP A 422 8.79 -9.79 43.75
C ASP A 422 9.99 -10.37 44.54
N GLY A 423 10.86 -11.14 43.89
CA GLY A 423 12.00 -11.83 44.50
C GLY A 423 11.61 -13.01 45.40
N LYS A 424 10.31 -13.35 45.47
CA LYS A 424 9.77 -14.42 46.33
C LYS A 424 8.96 -15.45 45.54
N THR A 425 8.36 -15.03 44.41
CA THR A 425 7.50 -15.89 43.62
C THR A 425 8.09 -16.10 42.23
N ILE A 426 8.15 -17.34 41.77
CA ILE A 426 8.50 -17.70 40.40
C ILE A 426 7.20 -17.93 39.61
N TYR A 427 6.99 -17.16 38.57
CA TYR A 427 5.81 -17.26 37.74
C TYR A 427 6.08 -18.14 36.53
N LEU A 428 5.27 -19.19 36.33
CA LEU A 428 5.42 -20.19 35.28
C LEU A 428 4.14 -20.28 34.43
N PRO A 429 4.23 -20.75 33.17
CA PRO A 429 3.04 -21.04 32.37
C PRO A 429 2.06 -21.93 33.12
N ALA A 430 0.76 -21.63 33.04
CA ALA A 430 -0.27 -22.43 33.70
C ALA A 430 -0.35 -23.87 33.16
N THR A 431 0.04 -24.06 31.88
CA THR A 431 0.15 -25.36 31.22
C THR A 431 1.31 -25.33 30.22
N ILE A 432 2.14 -26.36 30.20
CA ILE A 432 3.14 -26.61 29.19
C ILE A 432 2.72 -27.80 28.31
N ALA A 433 2.68 -27.61 27.01
CA ALA A 433 2.36 -28.60 25.98
C ALA A 433 3.28 -28.45 24.79
N GLU A 434 4.59 -28.26 25.03
CA GLU A 434 5.59 -28.06 23.97
C GLU A 434 6.07 -29.37 23.35
N PHE A 435 5.95 -30.47 24.10
CA PHE A 435 6.34 -31.83 23.70
C PHE A 435 5.14 -32.75 23.71
N ASP A 436 5.15 -33.80 22.91
CA ASP A 436 4.15 -34.88 22.94
C ASP A 436 4.40 -35.88 24.11
N ASP A 437 5.07 -35.44 25.18
CA ASP A 437 5.57 -36.25 26.27
C ASP A 437 5.56 -35.42 27.58
N GLU A 438 4.73 -35.82 28.55
CA GLU A 438 4.59 -35.14 29.85
C GLU A 438 5.95 -35.05 30.59
N ASP A 439 6.84 -36.04 30.45
CA ASP A 439 8.16 -36.00 31.08
C ASP A 439 9.04 -34.89 30.51
N LYS A 440 8.93 -34.60 29.22
CA LYS A 440 9.67 -33.52 28.58
C LYS A 440 9.07 -32.15 28.97
N ASP A 441 7.76 -32.04 29.04
CA ASP A 441 7.09 -30.83 29.53
C ASP A 441 7.46 -30.55 31.00
N PHE A 442 7.58 -31.59 31.82
CA PHE A 442 8.06 -31.45 33.18
C PHE A 442 9.51 -31.01 33.29
N ARG A 443 10.38 -31.51 32.39
CA ARG A 443 11.78 -31.04 32.32
C ARG A 443 11.83 -29.57 31.92
N LEU A 444 10.95 -29.10 31.00
CA LEU A 444 10.87 -27.69 30.63
C LEU A 444 10.43 -26.85 31.83
N TYR A 445 9.43 -27.30 32.61
CA TYR A 445 9.08 -26.65 33.86
C TYR A 445 10.27 -26.53 34.84
N LYS A 446 11.09 -27.58 34.99
CA LYS A 446 12.29 -27.52 35.83
C LYS A 446 13.30 -26.49 35.33
N VAL A 447 13.52 -26.39 34.01
CA VAL A 447 14.44 -25.41 33.43
C VAL A 447 13.93 -23.99 33.68
N LEU A 448 12.65 -23.71 33.44
CA LEU A 448 12.07 -22.39 33.65
C LEU A 448 12.08 -22.01 35.16
N ALA A 449 11.78 -22.98 36.07
CA ALA A 449 11.82 -22.79 37.50
C ALA A 449 13.26 -22.53 38.01
N ALA A 450 14.24 -23.30 37.51
CA ALA A 450 15.64 -23.09 37.84
C ALA A 450 16.18 -21.72 37.34
N HIS A 451 15.74 -21.26 36.18
CA HIS A 451 16.04 -19.92 35.70
C HIS A 451 15.50 -18.83 36.62
N GLY A 452 14.22 -18.94 37.03
CA GLY A 452 13.63 -18.03 37.99
C GLY A 452 14.34 -18.09 39.37
N ALA A 453 14.74 -19.29 39.81
CA ALA A 453 15.50 -19.47 41.04
C ALA A 453 16.88 -18.76 40.99
N GLY A 454 17.59 -18.85 39.85
CA GLY A 454 18.85 -18.14 39.65
C GLY A 454 18.67 -16.62 39.74
N GLN A 455 17.58 -16.07 39.23
CA GLN A 455 17.29 -14.63 39.35
C GLN A 455 17.09 -14.21 40.83
N ILE A 456 16.45 -15.07 41.65
CA ILE A 456 16.26 -14.83 43.07
C ILE A 456 17.58 -15.01 43.86
N GLU A 457 18.36 -16.02 43.49
CA GLU A 457 19.64 -16.32 44.15
C GLU A 457 20.66 -15.21 43.92
N PHE A 458 20.78 -14.73 42.70
CA PHE A 458 21.72 -13.68 42.34
C PHE A 458 21.19 -12.25 42.63
N GLY A 459 20.03 -12.11 43.28
CA GLY A 459 19.50 -10.81 43.69
C GLY A 459 19.18 -9.88 42.52
N THR A 460 18.75 -10.43 41.39
CA THR A 460 18.40 -9.63 40.20
C THR A 460 17.28 -8.62 40.52
N PHE A 461 16.47 -8.89 41.56
CA PHE A 461 15.38 -8.04 42.02
C PHE A 461 15.79 -7.07 43.11
N ASP A 462 16.98 -7.23 43.71
CA ASP A 462 17.47 -6.40 44.83
C ASP A 462 18.16 -5.10 44.35
N LYS A 463 18.36 -4.93 43.04
CA LYS A 463 18.92 -3.71 42.45
C LYS A 463 17.88 -2.60 42.41
N ASP A 464 18.35 -1.41 42.81
CA ASP A 464 17.56 -0.19 42.88
C ASP A 464 16.73 0.05 41.61
N THR A 465 15.42 -0.18 41.74
CA THR A 465 14.45 -0.04 40.63
C THR A 465 14.39 1.38 40.06
N LEU A 466 14.93 2.39 40.76
CA LEU A 466 14.98 3.79 40.29
C LEU A 466 16.08 4.01 39.24
N GLU A 467 17.28 3.43 39.42
CA GLU A 467 18.34 3.51 38.42
C GLU A 467 18.01 2.72 37.16
N LEU A 468 17.41 1.53 37.30
CA LEU A 468 16.91 0.75 36.16
C LEU A 468 15.79 1.50 35.40
N LYS A 469 14.84 2.12 36.11
CA LYS A 469 13.81 2.95 35.48
C LYS A 469 14.40 4.16 34.78
N ALA A 470 15.40 4.83 35.36
CA ALA A 470 16.07 5.94 34.72
C ALA A 470 16.84 5.49 33.46
N ALA A 471 17.52 4.33 33.52
CA ALA A 471 18.20 3.76 32.35
C ALA A 471 17.22 3.34 31.24
N PHE A 472 16.09 2.72 31.60
CA PHE A 472 15.02 2.40 30.62
C PHE A 472 14.37 3.65 30.02
N THR A 473 14.17 4.72 30.82
CA THR A 473 13.61 5.98 30.33
C THR A 473 14.59 6.66 29.36
N SER A 474 15.88 6.69 29.69
CA SER A 474 16.92 7.23 28.82
C SER A 474 17.08 6.43 27.52
N LEU A 475 16.94 5.10 27.58
CA LEU A 475 16.91 4.24 26.40
C LEU A 475 15.65 4.47 25.56
N ALA A 476 14.48 4.59 26.18
CA ALA A 476 13.24 4.89 25.47
C ALA A 476 13.28 6.24 24.74
N GLU A 477 13.84 7.28 25.36
CA GLU A 477 14.04 8.60 24.74
C GLU A 477 15.01 8.56 23.56
N LEU A 478 16.02 7.70 23.58
CA LEU A 478 16.94 7.46 22.46
C LEU A 478 16.25 6.70 21.31
N TYR A 479 15.27 5.85 21.60
CA TYR A 479 14.57 5.02 20.62
C TYR A 479 13.32 5.67 20.03
N GLU A 480 12.68 6.64 20.70
CA GLU A 480 11.54 7.39 20.16
C GLU A 480 11.89 8.18 18.87
N ALA A 481 13.15 8.46 18.64
CA ALA A 481 13.64 9.16 17.45
C ALA A 481 13.78 8.26 16.19
N SER A 482 13.64 6.95 16.28
CA SER A 482 13.91 6.01 15.18
C SER A 482 12.87 4.89 14.99
N ALA A 483 11.69 5.01 15.60
CA ALA A 483 10.62 4.02 15.50
C ALA A 483 9.85 4.10 14.19
N ASP A 484 10.52 3.78 13.08
CA ASP A 484 9.83 3.19 11.95
C ASP A 484 9.46 1.74 12.33
N GLU A 485 8.15 1.45 12.23
CA GLU A 485 7.39 0.24 12.54
C GLU A 485 8.07 -1.13 12.26
N LYS A 486 9.22 -1.39 12.80
CA LYS A 486 9.81 -2.72 12.82
C LYS A 486 9.46 -3.37 14.15
N ASP A 487 8.64 -4.41 14.01
CA ASP A 487 8.29 -5.46 14.98
C ASP A 487 9.03 -5.38 16.36
N MET A 488 8.64 -4.42 17.22
CA MET A 488 9.19 -4.26 18.59
C MET A 488 8.94 -5.50 19.49
N PHE A 489 8.22 -6.51 18.97
CA PHE A 489 7.82 -7.71 19.71
C PHE A 489 8.48 -8.99 19.18
N SER A 490 9.44 -8.92 18.25
CA SER A 490 10.21 -10.09 17.83
C SER A 490 11.51 -10.20 18.64
N LEU A 491 11.92 -11.41 18.98
CA LEU A 491 13.21 -11.68 19.63
C LEU A 491 14.40 -11.14 18.79
N ALA A 492 14.27 -11.17 17.46
CA ALA A 492 15.25 -10.62 16.54
C ALA A 492 15.34 -9.09 16.62
N GLY A 493 14.21 -8.38 16.72
CA GLY A 493 14.18 -6.93 16.95
C GLY A 493 14.77 -6.56 18.30
N TYR A 494 14.45 -7.32 19.36
CA TYR A 494 15.01 -7.11 20.69
C TYR A 494 16.53 -7.30 20.72
N LEU A 495 17.06 -8.34 20.04
CA LEU A 495 18.50 -8.61 19.98
C LEU A 495 19.27 -7.58 19.13
N GLU A 496 18.67 -7.09 18.04
CA GLU A 496 19.24 -5.97 17.26
C GLU A 496 19.32 -4.68 18.07
N ASP A 497 18.30 -4.41 18.87
CA ASP A 497 18.23 -3.21 19.71
C ASP A 497 19.19 -3.28 20.90
N VAL A 498 19.35 -4.44 21.52
CA VAL A 498 20.38 -4.66 22.56
C VAL A 498 21.79 -4.46 22.01
N GLN A 499 22.08 -4.99 20.82
CA GLN A 499 23.39 -4.79 20.17
C GLN A 499 23.67 -3.33 19.79
N LYS A 500 22.65 -2.58 19.41
CA LYS A 500 22.78 -1.13 19.15
C LYS A 500 22.99 -0.34 20.42
N ALA A 501 22.29 -0.69 21.50
CA ALA A 501 22.48 -0.06 22.81
C ALA A 501 23.87 -0.33 23.40
N GLU A 502 24.39 -1.56 23.27
CA GLU A 502 25.76 -1.89 23.70
C GLU A 502 26.82 -1.10 22.91
N ARG A 503 26.63 -0.88 21.61
CA ARG A 503 27.51 -0.04 20.80
C ARG A 503 27.45 1.43 21.20
N ALA A 504 26.25 1.96 21.45
CA ALA A 504 26.08 3.34 21.87
C ALA A 504 26.69 3.61 23.28
N LEU A 505 26.69 2.62 24.17
CA LEU A 505 27.34 2.71 25.49
C LEU A 505 28.85 2.60 25.38
N SER A 506 29.40 1.80 24.46
CA SER A 506 30.84 1.67 24.24
C SER A 506 31.47 2.91 23.54
N ASP A 507 30.66 3.66 22.77
CA ASP A 507 31.12 4.88 22.10
C ASP A 507 31.04 6.13 23.00
N THR A 508 30.49 5.99 24.22
CA THR A 508 30.37 7.10 25.22
C THR A 508 31.36 6.96 26.39
N GLU A 509 32.10 5.88 26.51
CA GLU A 509 33.26 5.70 27.37
C GLU A 509 34.58 6.06 26.63
#